data_25d4859dd7ca27e9fc973a7fe94b73a5
#
_entry.id   25d4859dd7ca27e9fc973a7fe94b73a5
#
_cell.length_a   1.000
_cell.length_b   1.000
_cell.length_c   1.000
_cell.angle_alpha   90.00
_cell.angle_beta   90.00
_cell.angle_gamma   90.00
#
_symmetry.space_group_name_H-M   'P 1'
#
loop_
_entity.id
_entity.type
_entity.pdbx_description
1 polymer ?
#
loop_
_entity_poly.entity_id
_entity_poly.type
_entity_poly.pdbx_seq_one_letter_code
_entity_poly.pdbx_strand_id
1 'polypeptide(L)'
;MTQNLTIGFIGYGNMAQAIAQGFVDAGVVTGGQMVACAAHYDKLEKTTAELGVRPLHNALEVVTAADVVIIAIKPYQIAAVVKPLADELAKPGKIVVSIAAGWNLKKYQDLFATEDGESVDSSDIHIQCTIPNTPMAVGKGVLVTESVNTLTDDETETFEQLFGPISLIERVDTAHMNIAMVVAGCAPAFTDMYIEALGDAGVQYGLQRATAYQIGRASCRERVYVLV
;
A
#
# COMPACT_ATOMS: atom_id res chain seq x y z
N MET A 1 17.35 0.27 11.12
CA MET A 1 17.96 0.60 9.80
C MET A 1 17.10 1.51 8.92
N THR A 2 15.83 1.71 9.22
CA THR A 2 14.93 2.62 8.45
C THR A 2 15.18 4.13 8.66
N GLN A 3 16.05 4.51 9.58
CA GLN A 3 16.28 5.91 9.97
C GLN A 3 16.82 6.83 8.87
N ASN A 4 17.37 6.29 7.79
CA ASN A 4 17.92 7.08 6.68
C ASN A 4 17.21 6.84 5.33
N LEU A 5 16.14 6.03 5.30
CA LEU A 5 15.42 5.74 4.05
C LEU A 5 14.47 6.88 3.67
N THR A 6 14.45 7.20 2.39
CA THR A 6 13.43 8.08 1.80
C THR A 6 12.37 7.23 1.10
N ILE A 7 11.12 7.41 1.46
CA ILE A 7 9.98 6.70 0.87
C ILE A 7 9.30 7.62 -0.15
N GLY A 8 9.16 7.15 -1.39
CA GLY A 8 8.54 7.89 -2.47
C GLY A 8 7.18 7.30 -2.86
N PHE A 9 6.17 8.14 -3.00
CA PHE A 9 4.85 7.73 -3.49
C PHE A 9 4.60 8.26 -4.90
N ILE A 10 4.47 7.37 -5.88
CA ILE A 10 3.93 7.70 -7.19
C ILE A 10 2.42 7.58 -7.10
N GLY A 11 1.73 8.70 -6.93
CA GLY A 11 0.31 8.76 -6.54
C GLY A 11 0.13 8.88 -5.02
N TYR A 12 -0.66 9.87 -4.57
CA TYR A 12 -0.90 10.12 -3.16
C TYR A 12 -2.41 10.19 -2.86
N GLY A 13 -3.11 9.11 -3.26
CA GLY A 13 -4.53 8.90 -2.98
C GLY A 13 -4.78 8.31 -1.59
N ASN A 14 -6.03 7.96 -1.29
CA ASN A 14 -6.44 7.46 0.03
C ASN A 14 -5.58 6.31 0.55
N MET A 15 -5.18 5.36 -0.33
CA MET A 15 -4.36 4.22 0.10
C MET A 15 -2.93 4.63 0.45
N ALA A 16 -2.30 5.50 -0.36
CA ALA A 16 -0.98 6.03 -0.07
C ALA A 16 -0.98 6.85 1.22
N GLN A 17 -2.01 7.68 1.44
CA GLN A 17 -2.18 8.45 2.69
C GLN A 17 -2.36 7.51 3.90
N ALA A 18 -3.14 6.43 3.77
CA ALA A 18 -3.30 5.43 4.84
C ALA A 18 -1.98 4.73 5.21
N ILE A 19 -1.15 4.40 4.22
CA ILE A 19 0.18 3.84 4.44
C ILE A 19 1.10 4.86 5.11
N ALA A 20 1.15 6.10 4.59
CA ALA A 20 1.97 7.17 5.14
C ALA A 20 1.60 7.49 6.60
N GLN A 21 0.29 7.57 6.91
CA GLN A 21 -0.20 7.75 8.28
C GLN A 21 0.25 6.60 9.18
N GLY A 22 0.05 5.36 8.74
CA GLY A 22 0.46 4.18 9.49
C GLY A 22 1.96 4.18 9.78
N PHE A 23 2.80 4.53 8.82
CA PHE A 23 4.24 4.63 9.00
C PHE A 23 4.62 5.67 10.05
N VAL A 24 3.99 6.85 10.03
CA VAL A 24 4.27 7.92 11.02
C VAL A 24 3.78 7.50 12.40
N ASP A 25 2.57 7.00 12.53
CA ASP A 25 1.98 6.63 13.82
C ASP A 25 2.69 5.43 14.46
N ALA A 26 3.22 4.51 13.67
CA ALA A 26 4.03 3.39 14.15
C ALA A 26 5.51 3.79 14.41
N GLY A 27 5.91 5.03 14.11
CA GLY A 27 7.28 5.50 14.28
C GLY A 27 8.30 4.84 13.34
N VAL A 28 7.83 4.28 12.22
CA VAL A 28 8.69 3.61 11.23
C VAL A 28 9.51 4.64 10.46
N VAL A 29 8.85 5.69 9.98
CA VAL A 29 9.47 6.86 9.33
C VAL A 29 8.76 8.14 9.76
N THR A 30 9.41 9.28 9.57
CA THR A 30 8.82 10.60 9.75
C THR A 30 8.25 11.14 8.45
N GLY A 31 7.34 12.12 8.51
CA GLY A 31 6.82 12.79 7.30
C GLY A 31 7.91 13.38 6.43
N GLY A 32 8.97 13.95 7.03
CA GLY A 32 10.10 14.51 6.30
C GLY A 32 10.96 13.50 5.51
N GLN A 33 10.82 12.21 5.81
CA GLN A 33 11.44 11.11 5.06
C GLN A 33 10.57 10.64 3.89
N MET A 34 9.43 11.26 3.66
CA MET A 34 8.52 10.87 2.59
C MET A 34 8.42 11.96 1.53
N VAL A 35 8.35 11.52 0.26
CA VAL A 35 8.09 12.38 -0.90
C VAL A 35 6.93 11.81 -1.70
N ALA A 36 6.17 12.65 -2.37
CA ALA A 36 5.03 12.18 -3.14
C ALA A 36 4.78 13.03 -4.38
N CYS A 37 4.24 12.43 -5.44
CA CYS A 37 3.67 13.15 -6.57
C CYS A 37 2.24 12.69 -6.85
N ALA A 38 1.44 13.55 -7.48
CA ALA A 38 0.09 13.23 -7.95
C ALA A 38 -0.29 14.10 -9.15
N ALA A 39 -1.36 13.68 -9.86
CA ALA A 39 -1.82 14.42 -11.05
C ALA A 39 -2.26 15.87 -10.77
N HIS A 40 -2.73 16.17 -9.55
CA HIS A 40 -3.19 17.49 -9.14
C HIS A 40 -2.31 18.03 -8.01
N TYR A 41 -1.34 18.87 -8.34
CA TYR A 41 -0.33 19.37 -7.40
C TYR A 41 -0.94 20.17 -6.24
N ASP A 42 -1.90 21.06 -6.51
CA ASP A 42 -2.56 21.88 -5.47
C ASP A 42 -3.29 21.02 -4.41
N LYS A 43 -3.85 19.89 -4.85
CA LYS A 43 -4.46 18.94 -3.92
C LYS A 43 -3.40 18.15 -3.16
N LEU A 44 -2.33 17.74 -3.84
CA LEU A 44 -1.21 17.04 -3.23
C LEU A 44 -0.60 17.87 -2.11
N GLU A 45 -0.28 19.14 -2.37
CA GLU A 45 0.32 20.05 -1.39
C GLU A 45 -0.50 20.15 -0.10
N LYS A 46 -1.83 20.21 -0.21
CA LYS A 46 -2.72 20.22 0.95
C LYS A 46 -2.69 18.91 1.74
N THR A 47 -2.76 17.77 1.04
CA THR A 47 -2.82 16.46 1.71
C THR A 47 -1.48 16.01 2.28
N THR A 48 -0.36 16.42 1.69
CA THR A 48 0.98 16.11 2.19
C THR A 48 1.36 16.95 3.40
N ALA A 49 0.83 18.17 3.52
CA ALA A 49 1.10 19.07 4.64
C ALA A 49 0.66 18.48 6.00
N GLU A 50 -0.38 17.64 6.02
CA GLU A 50 -0.91 17.03 7.25
C GLU A 50 0.13 16.16 7.97
N LEU A 51 0.97 15.46 7.21
CA LEU A 51 2.02 14.57 7.74
C LEU A 51 3.44 15.12 7.55
N GLY A 52 3.60 16.28 6.90
CA GLY A 52 4.90 16.83 6.58
C GLY A 52 5.62 16.09 5.44
N VAL A 53 4.89 15.40 4.58
CA VAL A 53 5.42 14.75 3.37
C VAL A 53 5.76 15.84 2.34
N ARG A 54 6.89 15.72 1.67
CA ARG A 54 7.33 16.71 0.67
C ARG A 54 6.67 16.44 -0.68
N PRO A 55 5.85 17.36 -1.22
CA PRO A 55 5.26 17.22 -2.55
C PRO A 55 6.31 17.48 -3.64
N LEU A 56 6.28 16.67 -4.70
CA LEU A 56 7.10 16.78 -5.90
C LEU A 56 6.20 16.87 -7.13
N HIS A 57 6.74 17.42 -8.23
CA HIS A 57 5.94 17.74 -9.41
C HIS A 57 5.65 16.53 -10.30
N ASN A 58 6.54 15.54 -10.34
CA ASN A 58 6.41 14.38 -11.22
C ASN A 58 7.01 13.11 -10.62
N ALA A 59 6.76 11.99 -11.29
CA ALA A 59 7.19 10.68 -10.82
C ALA A 59 8.70 10.48 -10.92
N LEU A 60 9.38 11.10 -11.88
CA LEU A 60 10.84 11.02 -12.00
C LEU A 60 11.53 11.66 -10.80
N GLU A 61 11.06 12.83 -10.35
CA GLU A 61 11.58 13.47 -9.14
C GLU A 61 11.41 12.58 -7.91
N VAL A 62 10.26 11.87 -7.80
CA VAL A 62 10.01 10.92 -6.70
C VAL A 62 10.99 9.75 -6.76
N VAL A 63 11.13 9.09 -7.92
CA VAL A 63 12.02 7.94 -8.07
C VAL A 63 13.48 8.33 -7.81
N THR A 64 13.90 9.49 -8.29
CA THR A 64 15.27 9.98 -8.07
C THR A 64 15.58 10.24 -6.59
N ALA A 65 14.61 10.75 -5.84
CA ALA A 65 14.77 11.12 -4.44
C ALA A 65 14.60 9.94 -3.46
N ALA A 66 13.90 8.87 -3.86
CA ALA A 66 13.47 7.80 -2.95
C ALA A 66 14.36 6.56 -3.04
N ASP A 67 14.56 5.90 -1.91
CA ASP A 67 15.16 4.56 -1.81
C ASP A 67 14.07 3.48 -1.99
N VAL A 68 12.89 3.71 -1.41
CA VAL A 68 11.72 2.83 -1.55
C VAL A 68 10.63 3.57 -2.31
N VAL A 69 10.24 3.07 -3.48
CA VAL A 69 9.24 3.68 -4.37
C VAL A 69 7.94 2.89 -4.29
N ILE A 70 6.88 3.51 -3.79
CA ILE A 70 5.54 2.92 -3.71
C ILE A 70 4.71 3.39 -4.90
N ILE A 71 4.36 2.46 -5.81
CA ILE A 71 3.49 2.73 -6.96
C ILE A 71 2.03 2.66 -6.49
N ALA A 72 1.40 3.82 -6.31
CA ALA A 72 0.07 3.99 -5.75
C ALA A 72 -0.92 4.70 -6.69
N ILE A 73 -0.70 4.56 -8.00
CA ILE A 73 -1.60 5.06 -9.06
C ILE A 73 -2.58 3.98 -9.51
N LYS A 74 -3.59 4.39 -10.28
CA LYS A 74 -4.58 3.45 -10.82
C LYS A 74 -3.95 2.51 -11.84
N PRO A 75 -4.38 1.22 -11.91
CA PRO A 75 -3.77 0.20 -12.77
C PRO A 75 -3.62 0.62 -14.24
N TYR A 76 -4.60 1.34 -14.80
CA TYR A 76 -4.57 1.81 -16.18
C TYR A 76 -3.53 2.90 -16.48
N GLN A 77 -2.97 3.54 -15.45
CA GLN A 77 -1.96 4.59 -15.58
C GLN A 77 -0.52 4.05 -15.55
N ILE A 78 -0.32 2.80 -15.09
CA ILE A 78 1.01 2.27 -14.81
C ILE A 78 1.89 2.29 -16.05
N ALA A 79 1.40 1.79 -17.17
CA ALA A 79 2.21 1.74 -18.39
C ALA A 79 2.72 3.13 -18.82
N ALA A 80 1.85 4.15 -18.77
CA ALA A 80 2.21 5.50 -19.19
C ALA A 80 3.14 6.20 -18.19
N VAL A 81 3.01 5.93 -16.89
CA VAL A 81 3.77 6.65 -15.86
C VAL A 81 5.05 5.92 -15.46
N VAL A 82 5.01 4.58 -15.37
CA VAL A 82 6.10 3.79 -14.78
C VAL A 82 7.09 3.29 -15.84
N LYS A 83 6.63 2.93 -17.07
CA LYS A 83 7.54 2.44 -18.11
C LYS A 83 8.68 3.43 -18.43
N PRO A 84 8.45 4.75 -18.54
CA PRO A 84 9.52 5.72 -18.81
C PRO A 84 10.54 5.87 -17.67
N LEU A 85 10.29 5.28 -16.51
CA LEU A 85 11.15 5.37 -15.33
C LEU A 85 12.03 4.13 -15.13
N ALA A 86 12.00 3.17 -16.05
CA ALA A 86 12.69 1.89 -15.92
C ALA A 86 14.17 2.05 -15.54
N ASP A 87 14.92 2.90 -16.25
CA ASP A 87 16.35 3.15 -16.00
C ASP A 87 16.61 3.70 -14.60
N GLU A 88 15.72 4.56 -14.10
CA GLU A 88 15.87 5.13 -12.76
C GLU A 88 15.47 4.13 -11.67
N LEU A 89 14.47 3.29 -11.93
CA LEU A 89 14.02 2.23 -11.01
C LEU A 89 15.02 1.08 -10.90
N ALA A 90 15.82 0.82 -11.94
CA ALA A 90 16.85 -0.22 -11.96
C ALA A 90 18.17 0.21 -11.29
N LYS A 91 18.27 1.45 -10.80
CA LYS A 91 19.48 1.88 -10.11
C LYS A 91 19.67 1.09 -8.80
N PRO A 92 20.92 0.71 -8.48
CA PRO A 92 21.22 -0.04 -7.26
C PRO A 92 20.67 0.63 -5.99
N GLY A 93 20.11 -0.18 -5.09
CA GLY A 93 19.59 0.27 -3.80
C GLY A 93 18.15 0.80 -3.85
N LYS A 94 17.45 0.67 -4.98
CA LYS A 94 16.03 1.02 -5.07
C LYS A 94 15.13 -0.20 -4.88
N ILE A 95 14.16 -0.06 -4.00
CA ILE A 95 13.11 -1.06 -3.77
C ILE A 95 11.81 -0.50 -4.34
N VAL A 96 11.14 -1.26 -5.19
CA VAL A 96 9.84 -0.90 -5.75
C VAL A 96 8.75 -1.73 -5.08
N VAL A 97 7.72 -1.08 -4.56
CA VAL A 97 6.55 -1.72 -3.99
C VAL A 97 5.31 -1.30 -4.78
N SER A 98 4.71 -2.23 -5.50
CA SER A 98 3.46 -1.95 -6.20
C SER A 98 2.26 -2.29 -5.34
N ILE A 99 1.33 -1.33 -5.18
CA ILE A 99 0.04 -1.56 -4.55
C ILE A 99 -1.12 -1.54 -5.56
N ALA A 100 -0.81 -1.69 -6.84
CA ALA A 100 -1.79 -1.61 -7.91
C ALA A 100 -2.53 -2.93 -8.11
N ALA A 101 -3.82 -2.93 -7.86
CA ALA A 101 -4.67 -4.11 -8.04
C ALA A 101 -4.61 -4.66 -9.47
N GLY A 102 -4.47 -6.00 -9.58
CA GLY A 102 -4.40 -6.68 -10.87
C GLY A 102 -3.05 -6.59 -11.59
N TRP A 103 -2.03 -5.94 -10.98
CA TRP A 103 -0.64 -5.98 -11.42
C TRP A 103 0.15 -7.00 -10.58
N ASN A 104 0.98 -7.79 -11.25
CA ASN A 104 1.85 -8.81 -10.67
C ASN A 104 3.26 -8.68 -11.25
N LEU A 105 4.22 -9.43 -10.69
CA LEU A 105 5.62 -9.40 -11.12
C LEU A 105 5.75 -9.61 -12.64
N LYS A 106 5.08 -10.62 -13.18
CA LYS A 106 5.14 -10.93 -14.62
C LYS A 106 4.72 -9.74 -15.49
N LYS A 107 3.65 -9.04 -15.14
CA LYS A 107 3.18 -7.86 -15.89
C LYS A 107 4.17 -6.70 -15.84
N TYR A 108 4.88 -6.51 -14.73
CA TYR A 108 5.96 -5.52 -14.64
C TYR A 108 7.15 -5.93 -15.49
N GLN A 109 7.56 -7.19 -15.45
CA GLN A 109 8.61 -7.72 -16.32
C GLN A 109 8.26 -7.52 -17.81
N ASP A 110 7.03 -7.84 -18.22
CA ASP A 110 6.55 -7.62 -19.58
C ASP A 110 6.48 -6.13 -19.96
N LEU A 111 6.16 -5.24 -18.99
CA LEU A 111 6.14 -3.79 -19.20
C LEU A 111 7.53 -3.23 -19.49
N PHE A 112 8.54 -3.71 -18.78
CA PHE A 112 9.91 -3.23 -18.89
C PHE A 112 10.69 -3.95 -19.99
N ALA A 113 10.25 -5.10 -20.48
CA ALA A 113 10.82 -5.76 -21.65
C ALA A 113 10.62 -4.88 -22.89
N THR A 114 11.69 -4.67 -23.68
CA THR A 114 11.58 -3.98 -24.98
C THR A 114 11.86 -4.94 -26.11
N GLU A 115 11.26 -4.66 -27.29
CA GLU A 115 11.44 -5.46 -28.48
C GLU A 115 12.86 -5.29 -29.10
N ASP A 116 13.57 -4.24 -28.74
CA ASP A 116 14.83 -3.82 -29.37
C ASP A 116 16.12 -4.16 -28.60
N GLY A 117 16.03 -4.80 -27.43
CA GLY A 117 17.21 -5.28 -26.67
C GLY A 117 18.11 -4.21 -26.04
N GLU A 118 17.77 -2.93 -26.10
CA GLU A 118 18.50 -1.80 -25.48
C GLU A 118 17.94 -1.34 -24.13
N SER A 119 17.02 -2.08 -23.54
CA SER A 119 16.39 -1.70 -22.28
C SER A 119 17.01 -2.37 -21.07
N VAL A 120 16.75 -1.75 -19.93
CA VAL A 120 17.03 -2.27 -18.60
C VAL A 120 16.60 -3.74 -18.52
N ASP A 121 17.49 -4.61 -18.09
CA ASP A 121 17.09 -5.96 -17.73
C ASP A 121 16.03 -5.86 -16.63
N SER A 122 14.83 -6.39 -16.89
CA SER A 122 13.74 -6.35 -15.92
C SER A 122 14.11 -7.05 -14.60
N SER A 123 15.19 -7.85 -14.58
CA SER A 123 15.76 -8.44 -13.37
C SER A 123 16.50 -7.43 -12.50
N ASP A 124 16.93 -6.28 -13.05
CA ASP A 124 17.61 -5.23 -12.29
C ASP A 124 16.61 -4.34 -11.51
N ILE A 125 15.31 -4.46 -11.80
CA ILE A 125 14.28 -3.75 -11.05
C ILE A 125 13.79 -4.63 -9.91
N HIS A 126 14.12 -4.25 -8.69
CA HIS A 126 13.77 -4.96 -7.47
C HIS A 126 12.36 -4.59 -7.03
N ILE A 127 11.38 -5.45 -7.34
CA ILE A 127 9.95 -5.17 -7.15
C ILE A 127 9.22 -6.25 -6.35
N GLN A 128 8.36 -5.79 -5.42
CA GLN A 128 7.37 -6.58 -4.71
C GLN A 128 5.96 -6.09 -5.05
N CYS A 129 5.11 -6.97 -5.57
CA CYS A 129 3.69 -6.67 -5.81
C CYS A 129 2.86 -7.02 -4.58
N THR A 130 1.98 -6.08 -4.19
CA THR A 130 1.18 -6.19 -2.97
C THR A 130 -0.23 -5.62 -3.15
N ILE A 131 -1.13 -5.98 -2.24
CA ILE A 131 -2.48 -5.44 -2.17
C ILE A 131 -2.76 -5.07 -0.70
N PRO A 132 -2.69 -3.79 -0.33
CA PRO A 132 -3.01 -3.30 1.01
C PRO A 132 -4.51 -3.09 1.22
N ASN A 133 -4.89 -2.92 2.49
CA ASN A 133 -6.20 -2.39 2.85
C ASN A 133 -6.09 -1.15 3.77
N THR A 134 -7.15 -0.38 3.88
CA THR A 134 -7.17 0.93 4.58
C THR A 134 -6.89 0.88 6.08
N PRO A 135 -7.17 -0.19 6.86
CA PRO A 135 -6.79 -0.27 8.27
C PRO A 135 -5.30 -0.13 8.56
N MET A 136 -4.42 -0.11 7.54
CA MET A 136 -3.01 0.25 7.69
C MET A 136 -2.81 1.62 8.35
N ALA A 137 -3.73 2.56 8.11
CA ALA A 137 -3.70 3.89 8.72
C ALA A 137 -3.69 3.87 10.26
N VAL A 138 -4.19 2.81 10.86
CA VAL A 138 -4.26 2.61 12.32
C VAL A 138 -3.43 1.41 12.80
N GLY A 139 -2.47 0.97 12.01
CA GLY A 139 -1.57 -0.15 12.33
C GLY A 139 -2.29 -1.52 12.43
N LYS A 140 -3.41 -1.69 11.73
CA LYS A 140 -4.22 -2.92 11.72
C LYS A 140 -4.55 -3.40 10.31
N GLY A 141 -3.65 -3.10 9.37
CA GLY A 141 -3.79 -3.49 7.99
C GLY A 141 -3.54 -4.96 7.71
N VAL A 142 -3.92 -5.35 6.51
CA VAL A 142 -3.46 -6.59 5.85
C VAL A 142 -2.77 -6.18 4.56
N LEU A 143 -1.58 -6.71 4.33
CA LEU A 143 -0.82 -6.57 3.11
C LEU A 143 -0.69 -7.93 2.45
N VAL A 144 -1.59 -8.22 1.53
CA VAL A 144 -1.46 -9.41 0.68
C VAL A 144 -0.29 -9.19 -0.27
N THR A 145 0.66 -10.11 -0.27
CA THR A 145 1.93 -9.97 -0.95
C THR A 145 2.13 -11.15 -1.90
N GLU A 146 2.48 -10.86 -3.15
CA GLU A 146 2.80 -11.92 -4.11
C GLU A 146 4.02 -12.71 -3.62
N SER A 147 3.95 -14.04 -3.65
CA SER A 147 5.02 -14.93 -3.14
C SER A 147 6.31 -14.86 -3.97
N VAL A 148 6.20 -14.42 -5.23
CA VAL A 148 7.35 -14.19 -6.11
C VAL A 148 7.64 -12.69 -6.20
N ASN A 149 8.94 -12.35 -6.16
CA ASN A 149 9.44 -10.99 -6.27
C ASN A 149 10.89 -10.99 -6.79
N THR A 150 11.50 -9.83 -6.96
CA THR A 150 12.90 -9.65 -7.37
C THR A 150 13.75 -8.99 -6.28
N LEU A 151 13.26 -8.90 -5.05
CA LEU A 151 14.01 -8.34 -3.92
C LEU A 151 15.15 -9.28 -3.50
N THR A 152 16.25 -8.71 -3.06
CA THR A 152 17.28 -9.42 -2.30
C THR A 152 16.79 -9.73 -0.88
N ASP A 153 17.55 -10.54 -0.14
CA ASP A 153 17.23 -10.85 1.26
C ASP A 153 17.21 -9.57 2.14
N ASP A 154 18.20 -8.69 1.97
CA ASP A 154 18.30 -7.42 2.71
C ASP A 154 17.15 -6.45 2.37
N GLU A 155 16.72 -6.43 1.12
CA GLU A 155 15.57 -5.62 0.67
C GLU A 155 14.24 -6.20 1.17
N THR A 156 14.15 -7.51 1.22
CA THR A 156 12.99 -8.21 1.82
C THR A 156 12.89 -7.88 3.32
N GLU A 157 14.01 -7.89 4.04
CA GLU A 157 14.03 -7.46 5.45
C GLU A 157 13.62 -6.00 5.60
N THR A 158 14.11 -5.11 4.73
CA THR A 158 13.72 -3.70 4.70
C THR A 158 12.22 -3.53 4.45
N PHE A 159 11.67 -4.26 3.49
CA PHE A 159 10.24 -4.29 3.21
C PHE A 159 9.43 -4.75 4.44
N GLU A 160 9.84 -5.81 5.11
CA GLU A 160 9.18 -6.33 6.30
C GLU A 160 9.28 -5.36 7.50
N GLN A 161 10.41 -4.69 7.68
CA GLN A 161 10.59 -3.66 8.71
C GLN A 161 9.71 -2.43 8.48
N LEU A 162 9.43 -2.07 7.23
CA LEU A 162 8.53 -0.97 6.88
C LEU A 162 7.06 -1.33 7.09
N PHE A 163 6.63 -2.45 6.54
CA PHE A 163 5.19 -2.79 6.46
C PHE A 163 4.69 -3.64 7.63
N GLY A 164 5.55 -4.43 8.28
CA GLY A 164 5.17 -5.29 9.40
C GLY A 164 4.55 -4.56 10.58
N PRO A 165 5.07 -3.38 11.01
CA PRO A 165 4.48 -2.62 12.11
C PRO A 165 3.05 -2.10 11.85
N ILE A 166 2.63 -1.97 10.58
CA ILE A 166 1.33 -1.41 10.20
C ILE A 166 0.37 -2.44 9.61
N SER A 167 0.83 -3.67 9.36
CA SER A 167 0.01 -4.71 8.72
C SER A 167 0.46 -6.13 9.05
N LEU A 168 -0.48 -7.06 8.94
CA LEU A 168 -0.18 -8.46 8.73
C LEU A 168 0.27 -8.64 7.27
N ILE A 169 1.50 -9.11 7.05
CA ILE A 169 2.00 -9.44 5.71
C ILE A 169 1.68 -10.91 5.43
N GLU A 170 0.87 -11.15 4.40
CA GLU A 170 0.43 -12.48 4.00
C GLU A 170 0.87 -12.79 2.58
N ARG A 171 1.70 -13.81 2.39
CA ARG A 171 2.26 -14.19 1.09
C ARG A 171 1.36 -15.21 0.42
N VAL A 172 0.96 -14.94 -0.82
CA VAL A 172 0.11 -15.83 -1.62
C VAL A 172 0.66 -15.99 -3.03
N ASP A 173 0.37 -17.11 -3.66
CA ASP A 173 0.73 -17.33 -5.06
C ASP A 173 0.02 -16.33 -5.97
N THR A 174 0.66 -16.00 -7.09
CA THR A 174 0.12 -15.08 -8.11
C THR A 174 -1.32 -15.40 -8.50
N ALA A 175 -1.66 -16.69 -8.64
CA ALA A 175 -3.01 -17.13 -9.00
C ALA A 175 -4.08 -16.79 -7.94
N HIS A 176 -3.68 -16.64 -6.68
CA HIS A 176 -4.57 -16.37 -5.56
C HIS A 176 -4.63 -14.90 -5.15
N MET A 177 -3.82 -14.02 -5.74
CA MET A 177 -3.80 -12.58 -5.42
C MET A 177 -5.18 -11.92 -5.53
N ASN A 178 -5.95 -12.27 -6.58
CA ASN A 178 -7.27 -11.68 -6.79
C ASN A 178 -8.29 -12.08 -5.71
N ILE A 179 -8.32 -13.35 -5.31
CA ILE A 179 -9.25 -13.78 -4.25
C ILE A 179 -8.81 -13.27 -2.88
N ALA A 180 -7.51 -13.24 -2.62
CA ALA A 180 -6.97 -12.66 -1.39
C ALA A 180 -7.28 -11.15 -1.28
N MET A 181 -7.27 -10.42 -2.42
CA MET A 181 -7.72 -9.02 -2.48
C MET A 181 -9.19 -8.88 -2.05
N VAL A 182 -10.07 -9.77 -2.49
CA VAL A 182 -11.49 -9.73 -2.08
C VAL A 182 -11.62 -9.97 -0.58
N VAL A 183 -10.89 -10.95 -0.05
CA VAL A 183 -10.92 -11.27 1.38
C VAL A 183 -10.35 -10.14 2.23
N ALA A 184 -9.20 -9.58 1.87
CA ALA A 184 -8.53 -8.53 2.64
C ALA A 184 -9.11 -7.12 2.41
N GLY A 185 -9.43 -6.79 1.16
CA GLY A 185 -9.82 -5.44 0.74
C GLY A 185 -11.32 -5.16 0.85
N CYS A 186 -12.19 -6.18 0.61
CA CYS A 186 -13.64 -6.00 0.65
C CYS A 186 -14.24 -6.39 2.00
N ALA A 187 -13.66 -7.34 2.73
CA ALA A 187 -14.19 -7.82 4.00
C ALA A 187 -14.40 -6.72 5.05
N PRO A 188 -13.55 -5.70 5.20
CA PRO A 188 -13.83 -4.60 6.13
C PRO A 188 -15.17 -3.92 5.86
N ALA A 189 -15.48 -3.60 4.60
CA ALA A 189 -16.76 -2.98 4.23
C ALA A 189 -17.96 -3.91 4.52
N PHE A 190 -17.85 -5.20 4.28
CA PHE A 190 -18.90 -6.18 4.61
C PHE A 190 -19.11 -6.29 6.12
N THR A 191 -18.03 -6.25 6.89
CA THR A 191 -18.09 -6.24 8.36
C THR A 191 -18.75 -4.97 8.89
N ASP A 192 -18.43 -3.82 8.31
CA ASP A 192 -19.05 -2.54 8.67
C ASP A 192 -20.57 -2.56 8.39
N MET A 193 -21.00 -3.07 7.24
CA MET A 193 -22.41 -3.25 6.92
C MET A 193 -23.14 -4.19 7.91
N TYR A 194 -22.45 -5.26 8.34
CA TYR A 194 -23.00 -6.16 9.34
C TYR A 194 -23.16 -5.48 10.71
N ILE A 195 -22.16 -4.72 11.15
CA ILE A 195 -22.20 -3.95 12.40
C ILE A 195 -23.30 -2.87 12.32
N GLU A 196 -23.47 -2.21 11.16
CA GLU A 196 -24.51 -1.23 10.93
C GLU A 196 -25.90 -1.86 11.07
N ALA A 197 -26.14 -3.02 10.47
CA ALA A 197 -27.41 -3.75 10.59
C ALA A 197 -27.73 -4.14 12.04
N LEU A 198 -26.71 -4.59 12.81
CA LEU A 198 -26.88 -4.84 14.26
C LEU A 198 -27.22 -3.54 15.02
N GLY A 199 -26.58 -2.43 14.65
CA GLY A 199 -26.86 -1.12 15.22
C GLY A 199 -28.29 -0.66 14.95
N ASP A 200 -28.78 -0.84 13.73
CA ASP A 200 -30.15 -0.51 13.35
C ASP A 200 -31.19 -1.33 14.12
N ALA A 201 -30.97 -2.63 14.26
CA ALA A 201 -31.80 -3.48 15.09
C ALA A 201 -31.84 -2.99 16.55
N GLY A 202 -30.68 -2.67 17.13
CA GLY A 202 -30.60 -2.13 18.49
C GLY A 202 -31.40 -0.82 18.65
N VAL A 203 -31.31 0.09 17.69
CA VAL A 203 -32.04 1.36 17.70
C VAL A 203 -33.56 1.13 17.57
N GLN A 204 -33.96 0.17 16.74
CA GLN A 204 -35.39 -0.18 16.59
C GLN A 204 -36.02 -0.61 17.93
N TYR A 205 -35.23 -1.22 18.81
CA TYR A 205 -35.67 -1.67 20.15
C TYR A 205 -35.28 -0.72 21.30
N GLY A 206 -34.92 0.54 20.97
CA GLY A 206 -34.78 1.64 21.94
C GLY A 206 -33.36 1.90 22.44
N LEU A 207 -32.31 1.25 21.90
CA LEU A 207 -30.95 1.61 22.23
C LEU A 207 -30.55 2.93 21.54
N GLN A 208 -29.68 3.69 22.19
CA GLN A 208 -28.99 4.79 21.52
C GLN A 208 -28.05 4.26 20.44
N ARG A 209 -27.96 4.95 19.28
CA ARG A 209 -27.14 4.55 18.13
C ARG A 209 -25.68 4.23 18.52
N ALA A 210 -25.05 5.10 19.29
CA ALA A 210 -23.67 4.92 19.72
C ALA A 210 -23.49 3.64 20.57
N THR A 211 -24.42 3.37 21.48
CA THR A 211 -24.42 2.15 22.32
C THR A 211 -24.62 0.89 21.47
N ALA A 212 -25.56 0.93 20.53
CA ALA A 212 -25.84 -0.21 19.64
C ALA A 212 -24.62 -0.57 18.78
N TYR A 213 -23.91 0.44 18.23
CA TYR A 213 -22.66 0.21 17.50
C TYR A 213 -21.53 -0.32 18.38
N GLN A 214 -21.39 0.18 19.61
CA GLN A 214 -20.37 -0.34 20.53
C GLN A 214 -20.60 -1.82 20.87
N ILE A 215 -21.84 -2.20 21.13
CA ILE A 215 -22.23 -3.59 21.43
C ILE A 215 -21.97 -4.47 20.18
N GLY A 216 -22.45 -4.06 19.01
CA GLY A 216 -22.29 -4.80 17.75
C GLY A 216 -20.82 -5.04 17.41
N ARG A 217 -19.99 -4.01 17.48
CA ARG A 217 -18.54 -4.09 17.22
C ARG A 217 -17.80 -5.01 18.22
N ALA A 218 -18.11 -4.91 19.51
CA ALA A 218 -17.51 -5.74 20.53
C ALA A 218 -17.86 -7.22 20.31
N SER A 219 -19.14 -7.50 20.02
CA SER A 219 -19.63 -8.87 19.75
C SER A 219 -18.98 -9.51 18.53
N CYS A 220 -18.67 -8.72 17.49
CA CYS A 220 -17.94 -9.23 16.31
C CYS A 220 -16.48 -9.56 16.66
N ARG A 221 -15.80 -8.74 17.46
CA ARG A 221 -14.40 -8.93 17.82
C ARG A 221 -14.19 -10.24 18.62
N GLU A 222 -15.06 -10.56 19.53
CA GLU A 222 -14.89 -11.75 20.41
C GLU A 222 -15.12 -13.07 19.67
N ARG A 223 -15.95 -13.10 18.62
CA ARG A 223 -16.18 -14.33 17.85
C ARG A 223 -14.95 -14.80 17.06
N VAL A 224 -14.05 -13.90 16.69
CA VAL A 224 -12.82 -14.26 15.98
C VAL A 224 -11.86 -15.05 16.86
N TYR A 225 -11.87 -14.83 18.19
CA TYR A 225 -11.00 -15.58 19.13
C TYR A 225 -11.56 -16.94 19.56
N VAL A 226 -12.84 -17.21 19.31
CA VAL A 226 -13.51 -18.48 19.75
C VAL A 226 -13.56 -19.50 18.62
N LEU A 227 -13.33 -19.11 17.37
CA LEU A 227 -13.46 -19.96 16.18
C LEU A 227 -12.11 -20.30 15.50
N VAL A 228 -10.98 -19.92 16.08
CA VAL A 228 -9.61 -20.26 15.67
C VAL A 228 -8.90 -20.95 16.86
#